data_62c0861b50ed223582eb4a1140a78d3a
#
_entry.id   62c0861b50ed223582eb4a1140a78d3a
#
_cell.length_a   1.000
_cell.length_b   1.000
_cell.length_c   1.000
_cell.angle_alpha   90.00
_cell.angle_beta   90.00
_cell.angle_gamma   90.00
#
_symmetry.space_group_name_H-M   'P 1'
#
loop_
_entity.id
_entity.type
_entity.pdbx_description
1 polymer ?
#
loop_
_entity_poly.entity_id
_entity_poly.type
_entity_poly.pdbx_seq_one_letter_code
_entity_poly.pdbx_strand_id
1 'polypeptide(L)'
;MENKFLEFVSSVLSVQQNSISLDTSYGSLPEWDSVMHLRLVLEIEAKYGVKYSIEEVPRLMTLRDFFNVLRKKEFLSQMSLALETSDVGFETVLAELDGWCSLMTFSVLIALERKFAVVLPITEFAKCKTVGDVAIAAGIRD
;
A
#
# COMPACT_ATOMS: atom_id res chain seq x y z
N MET A 1 3.28 1.79 -10.71
CA MET A 1 2.15 1.81 -9.77
C MET A 1 1.50 3.18 -9.66
N GLU A 2 2.28 4.24 -9.52
CA GLU A 2 1.73 5.60 -9.40
C GLU A 2 0.90 5.99 -10.61
N ASN A 3 1.39 5.74 -11.82
CA ASN A 3 0.69 6.10 -13.05
C ASN A 3 -0.67 5.42 -13.17
N LYS A 4 -0.75 4.15 -12.82
CA LYS A 4 -2.02 3.41 -12.85
C LYS A 4 -3.00 3.92 -11.79
N PHE A 5 -2.47 4.26 -10.62
CA PHE A 5 -3.28 4.85 -9.56
C PHE A 5 -3.84 6.21 -9.99
N LEU A 6 -3.00 7.08 -10.54
CA LEU A 6 -3.44 8.39 -11.02
C LEU A 6 -4.42 8.28 -12.20
N GLU A 7 -4.21 7.33 -13.09
CA GLU A 7 -5.13 7.05 -14.18
C GLU A 7 -6.52 6.67 -13.64
N PHE A 8 -6.54 5.77 -12.65
CA PHE A 8 -7.80 5.36 -12.02
C PHE A 8 -8.48 6.53 -11.31
N VAL A 9 -7.74 7.30 -10.50
CA VAL A 9 -8.28 8.45 -9.78
C VAL A 9 -8.83 9.50 -10.75
N SER A 10 -8.12 9.76 -11.86
CA SER A 10 -8.57 10.72 -12.86
C SER A 10 -9.90 10.30 -13.47
N SER A 11 -10.12 9.02 -13.68
CA SER A 11 -11.40 8.52 -14.20
C SER A 11 -12.52 8.68 -13.18
N VAL A 12 -12.25 8.47 -11.90
CA VAL A 12 -13.24 8.67 -10.84
C VAL A 12 -13.62 10.14 -10.70
N LEU A 13 -12.63 11.03 -10.74
CA LEU A 13 -12.84 12.49 -10.64
C LEU A 13 -13.35 13.11 -11.94
N SER A 14 -13.34 12.38 -13.04
CA SER A 14 -13.71 12.88 -14.37
C SER A 14 -12.83 14.06 -14.82
N VAL A 15 -11.54 13.95 -14.57
CA VAL A 15 -10.54 14.95 -14.99
C VAL A 15 -9.47 14.26 -15.83
N GLN A 16 -8.66 15.05 -16.54
CA GLN A 16 -7.54 14.50 -17.29
C GLN A 16 -6.41 14.08 -16.35
N GLN A 17 -5.76 12.98 -16.67
CA GLN A 17 -4.67 12.46 -15.84
C GLN A 17 -3.53 13.46 -15.66
N ASN A 18 -3.23 14.25 -16.69
CA ASN A 18 -2.15 15.24 -16.63
C ASN A 18 -2.49 16.47 -15.79
N SER A 19 -3.74 16.60 -15.34
CA SER A 19 -4.17 17.71 -14.47
C SER A 19 -4.00 17.40 -12.99
N ILE A 20 -3.65 16.16 -12.64
CA ILE A 20 -3.47 15.72 -11.25
C ILE A 20 -2.10 15.09 -11.06
N SER A 21 -1.65 15.10 -9.81
CA SER A 21 -0.44 14.41 -9.36
C SER A 21 -0.69 13.88 -7.96
N LEU A 22 0.29 13.17 -7.40
CA LEU A 22 0.19 12.73 -6.00
C LEU A 22 0.07 13.91 -5.03
N ASP A 23 0.54 15.10 -5.42
CA ASP A 23 0.48 16.29 -4.57
C ASP A 23 -0.84 17.05 -4.67
N THR A 24 -1.75 16.61 -5.57
CA THR A 24 -3.08 17.20 -5.66
C THR A 24 -3.82 17.01 -4.35
N SER A 25 -4.38 18.09 -3.81
CA SER A 25 -4.99 18.09 -2.48
C SER A 25 -6.50 18.28 -2.53
N TYR A 26 -7.15 17.82 -1.47
CA TYR A 26 -8.58 18.05 -1.26
C TYR A 26 -8.87 19.55 -1.29
N GLY A 27 -9.88 19.92 -2.06
CA GLY A 27 -10.26 21.32 -2.19
C GLY A 27 -9.48 22.12 -3.24
N SER A 28 -8.42 21.55 -3.81
CA SER A 28 -7.67 22.21 -4.89
C SER A 28 -8.33 22.06 -6.25
N LEU A 29 -9.24 21.09 -6.38
CA LEU A 29 -10.02 20.85 -7.59
C LEU A 29 -11.52 21.02 -7.28
N PRO A 30 -12.28 21.72 -8.14
CA PRO A 30 -13.74 21.79 -7.95
C PRO A 30 -14.40 20.40 -7.94
N GLU A 31 -13.85 19.45 -8.69
CA GLU A 31 -14.38 18.10 -8.80
C GLU A 31 -14.17 17.27 -7.55
N TRP A 32 -13.26 17.66 -6.66
CA TRP A 32 -12.96 16.92 -5.43
C TRP A 32 -13.55 17.63 -4.21
N ASP A 33 -14.84 17.43 -4.01
CA ASP A 33 -15.58 17.92 -2.83
C ASP A 33 -15.77 16.77 -1.82
N SER A 34 -16.54 17.02 -0.77
CA SER A 34 -16.76 16.04 0.30
C SER A 34 -17.47 14.78 -0.19
N VAL A 35 -18.40 14.91 -1.12
CA VAL A 35 -19.12 13.76 -1.69
C VAL A 35 -18.16 12.93 -2.53
N MET A 36 -17.36 13.59 -3.38
CA MET A 36 -16.37 12.93 -4.21
C MET A 36 -15.26 12.30 -3.37
N HIS A 37 -14.93 12.89 -2.23
CA HIS A 37 -13.94 12.32 -1.31
C HIS A 37 -14.38 10.92 -0.84
N LEU A 38 -15.63 10.80 -0.40
CA LEU A 38 -16.18 9.50 -0.01
C LEU A 38 -16.26 8.53 -1.18
N ARG A 39 -16.60 9.05 -2.36
CA ARG A 39 -16.63 8.22 -3.57
C ARG A 39 -15.24 7.70 -3.92
N LEU A 40 -14.20 8.53 -3.80
CA LEU A 40 -12.82 8.10 -4.03
C LEU A 40 -12.45 6.95 -3.08
N VAL A 41 -12.79 7.09 -1.78
CA VAL A 41 -12.53 6.05 -0.81
C VAL A 41 -13.18 4.73 -1.26
N LEU A 42 -14.48 4.76 -1.58
CA LEU A 42 -15.23 3.56 -1.96
C LEU A 42 -14.70 2.94 -3.25
N GLU A 43 -14.38 3.77 -4.25
CA GLU A 43 -13.88 3.28 -5.54
C GLU A 43 -12.49 2.66 -5.41
N ILE A 44 -11.62 3.27 -4.61
CA ILE A 44 -10.27 2.72 -4.35
C ILE A 44 -10.38 1.42 -3.58
N GLU A 45 -11.25 1.36 -2.57
CA GLU A 45 -11.50 0.12 -1.82
C GLU A 45 -11.95 -1.01 -2.74
N ALA A 46 -12.89 -0.71 -3.65
CA ALA A 46 -13.41 -1.71 -4.59
C ALA A 46 -12.34 -2.15 -5.59
N LYS A 47 -11.56 -1.22 -6.10
CA LYS A 47 -10.53 -1.49 -7.12
C LYS A 47 -9.39 -2.34 -6.58
N TYR A 48 -8.92 -2.01 -5.39
CA TYR A 48 -7.69 -2.60 -4.83
C TYR A 48 -7.95 -3.63 -3.73
N GLY A 49 -9.21 -3.82 -3.33
CA GLY A 49 -9.55 -4.82 -2.31
C GLY A 49 -9.08 -4.46 -0.91
N VAL A 50 -9.00 -3.18 -0.60
CA VAL A 50 -8.56 -2.69 0.71
C VAL A 50 -9.70 -1.97 1.42
N LYS A 51 -9.52 -1.66 2.69
CA LYS A 51 -10.47 -0.88 3.50
C LYS A 51 -9.74 0.25 4.20
N TYR A 52 -10.28 1.46 4.07
CA TYR A 52 -9.84 2.62 4.85
C TYR A 52 -10.69 2.70 6.12
N SER A 53 -10.05 2.96 7.25
CA SER A 53 -10.79 3.11 8.51
C SER A 53 -11.45 4.50 8.60
N ILE A 54 -12.43 4.62 9.51
CA ILE A 54 -13.10 5.89 9.75
C ILE A 54 -12.10 6.97 10.19
N GLU A 55 -11.08 6.59 10.96
CA GLU A 55 -10.05 7.50 11.43
C GLU A 55 -9.10 7.93 10.31
N GLU A 56 -8.89 7.06 9.31
CA GLU A 56 -8.01 7.38 8.18
C GLU A 56 -8.65 8.35 7.20
N VAL A 57 -9.95 8.21 6.93
CA VAL A 57 -10.63 8.97 5.88
C VAL A 57 -10.42 10.50 6.00
N PRO A 58 -10.60 11.13 7.17
CA PRO A 58 -10.38 12.58 7.29
C PRO A 58 -8.92 13.02 7.10
N ARG A 59 -7.99 12.09 7.20
CA ARG A 59 -6.54 12.39 7.06
C ARG A 59 -6.05 12.26 5.62
N LEU A 60 -6.90 11.78 4.71
CA LEU A 60 -6.55 11.61 3.31
C LEU A 60 -6.71 12.94 2.57
N MET A 61 -5.78 13.85 2.77
CA MET A 61 -5.87 15.22 2.26
C MET A 61 -5.26 15.39 0.86
N THR A 62 -4.34 14.50 0.48
CA THR A 62 -3.71 14.49 -0.85
C THR A 62 -3.85 13.11 -1.47
N LEU A 63 -3.67 13.04 -2.79
CA LEU A 63 -3.64 11.75 -3.48
C LEU A 63 -2.46 10.90 -3.01
N ARG A 64 -1.36 11.54 -2.59
CA ARG A 64 -0.22 10.85 -1.98
C ARG A 64 -0.63 10.14 -0.69
N ASP A 65 -1.47 10.77 0.13
CA ASP A 65 -1.97 10.15 1.36
C ASP A 65 -2.75 8.87 1.05
N PHE A 66 -3.67 8.94 0.08
CA PHE A 66 -4.40 7.76 -0.39
C PHE A 66 -3.45 6.66 -0.85
N PHE A 67 -2.49 7.04 -1.69
CA PHE A 67 -1.55 6.09 -2.29
C PHE A 67 -0.65 5.43 -1.25
N ASN A 68 -0.12 6.20 -0.31
CA ASN A 68 0.77 5.67 0.73
C ASN A 68 0.04 4.70 1.65
N VAL A 69 -1.17 5.03 2.08
CA VAL A 69 -1.97 4.13 2.92
C VAL A 69 -2.35 2.87 2.14
N LEU A 70 -2.73 3.03 0.86
CA LEU A 70 -3.04 1.92 -0.01
C LEU A 70 -1.85 0.95 -0.13
N ARG A 71 -0.66 1.46 -0.40
CA ARG A 71 0.54 0.62 -0.53
C ARG A 71 0.84 -0.14 0.76
N LYS A 72 0.71 0.49 1.90
CA LYS A 72 0.93 -0.17 3.19
C LYS A 72 -0.07 -1.31 3.42
N LYS A 73 -1.34 -1.08 3.08
CA LYS A 73 -2.38 -2.10 3.23
C LYS A 73 -2.16 -3.28 2.27
N GLU A 74 -1.80 -2.99 1.02
CA GLU A 74 -1.47 -4.02 0.04
C GLU A 74 -0.25 -4.83 0.48
N PHE A 75 0.77 -4.14 1.00
CA PHE A 75 1.97 -4.81 1.50
C PHE A 75 1.64 -5.80 2.62
N LEU A 76 0.89 -5.36 3.63
CA LEU A 76 0.50 -6.24 4.74
C LEU A 76 -0.35 -7.42 4.26
N SER A 77 -1.24 -7.18 3.29
CA SER A 77 -2.05 -8.25 2.70
C SER A 77 -1.17 -9.27 1.99
N GLN A 78 -0.19 -8.83 1.22
CA GLN A 78 0.74 -9.73 0.54
C GLN A 78 1.65 -10.48 1.51
N MET A 79 2.05 -9.82 2.59
CA MET A 79 2.83 -10.49 3.64
C MET A 79 2.01 -11.56 4.35
N SER A 80 0.74 -11.31 4.61
CA SER A 80 -0.16 -12.32 5.19
C SER A 80 -0.22 -13.56 4.30
N LEU A 81 -0.32 -13.38 2.99
CA LEU A 81 -0.33 -14.50 2.05
C LEU A 81 1.02 -15.23 2.02
N ALA A 82 2.12 -14.49 1.94
CA ALA A 82 3.46 -15.08 1.86
C ALA A 82 3.86 -15.80 3.14
N LEU A 83 3.43 -15.29 4.29
CA LEU A 83 3.75 -15.85 5.61
C LEU A 83 2.70 -16.83 6.13
N GLU A 84 1.64 -17.03 5.34
CA GLU A 84 0.55 -17.98 5.64
C GLU A 84 -0.09 -17.73 7.02
N THR A 85 -0.28 -16.46 7.37
CA THR A 85 -0.94 -16.06 8.62
C THR A 85 -1.83 -14.85 8.38
N SER A 86 -2.93 -14.77 9.11
CA SER A 86 -3.90 -13.70 8.97
C SER A 86 -3.62 -12.49 9.88
N ASP A 87 -2.70 -12.64 10.83
CA ASP A 87 -2.46 -11.62 11.85
C ASP A 87 -1.06 -11.03 11.68
N VAL A 88 -0.87 -10.26 10.60
CA VAL A 88 0.40 -9.63 10.28
C VAL A 88 0.28 -8.12 10.39
N GLY A 89 1.14 -7.52 11.20
CA GLY A 89 1.31 -6.08 11.30
C GLY A 89 2.77 -5.70 11.08
N PHE A 90 3.05 -4.41 11.09
CA PHE A 90 4.43 -3.94 10.92
C PHE A 90 5.32 -4.34 12.09
N GLU A 91 4.76 -4.55 13.27
CA GLU A 91 5.49 -4.97 14.47
C GLU A 91 5.73 -6.49 14.52
N THR A 92 5.14 -7.24 13.63
CA THR A 92 5.28 -8.70 13.62
C THR A 92 6.75 -9.09 13.47
N VAL A 93 7.26 -9.88 14.43
CA VAL A 93 8.65 -10.36 14.41
C VAL A 93 8.69 -11.65 13.59
N LEU A 94 9.46 -11.64 12.51
CA LEU A 94 9.50 -12.74 11.55
C LEU A 94 9.90 -14.07 12.21
N ALA A 95 10.94 -14.05 13.04
CA ALA A 95 11.45 -15.27 13.66
C ALA A 95 10.48 -15.87 14.68
N GLU A 96 9.49 -15.11 15.15
CA GLU A 96 8.50 -15.58 16.12
C GLU A 96 7.26 -16.19 15.45
N LEU A 97 7.17 -16.12 14.12
CA LEU A 97 6.04 -16.69 13.40
C LEU A 97 6.11 -18.21 13.45
N ASP A 98 4.94 -18.83 13.66
CA ASP A 98 4.83 -20.28 13.61
C ASP A 98 5.21 -20.78 12.22
N GLY A 99 6.07 -21.81 12.19
CA GLY A 99 6.51 -22.37 10.91
C GLY A 99 7.51 -21.53 10.15
N TRP A 100 8.10 -20.49 10.77
CA TRP A 100 9.11 -19.67 10.10
C TRP A 100 10.28 -20.53 9.62
N CYS A 101 10.60 -20.43 8.35
CA CYS A 101 11.68 -21.19 7.72
C CYS A 101 12.21 -20.45 6.50
N SER A 102 13.29 -20.96 5.92
CA SER A 102 13.91 -20.32 4.76
C SER A 102 13.00 -20.26 3.53
N LEU A 103 12.03 -21.19 3.41
CA LEU A 103 11.07 -21.14 2.31
C LEU A 103 10.19 -19.88 2.40
N MET A 104 9.83 -19.44 3.61
CA MET A 104 9.06 -18.23 3.80
C MET A 104 9.84 -16.98 3.37
N THR A 105 11.16 -16.97 3.56
CA THR A 105 12.02 -15.92 3.05
C THR A 105 11.84 -15.77 1.54
N PHE A 106 11.90 -16.86 0.82
CA PHE A 106 11.71 -16.82 -0.64
C PHE A 106 10.30 -16.39 -1.02
N SER A 107 9.29 -16.84 -0.29
CA SER A 107 7.90 -16.42 -0.53
C SER A 107 7.75 -14.90 -0.40
N VAL A 108 8.35 -14.30 0.63
CA VAL A 108 8.32 -12.85 0.82
C VAL A 108 9.05 -12.13 -0.32
N LEU A 109 10.25 -12.59 -0.68
CA LEU A 109 11.04 -11.97 -1.75
C LEU A 109 10.32 -12.06 -3.10
N ILE A 110 9.68 -13.18 -3.40
CA ILE A 110 8.90 -13.35 -4.62
C ILE A 110 7.70 -12.42 -4.63
N ALA A 111 6.98 -12.29 -3.50
CA ALA A 111 5.84 -11.40 -3.39
C ALA A 111 6.24 -9.94 -3.62
N LEU A 112 7.37 -9.50 -3.07
CA LEU A 112 7.89 -8.15 -3.28
C LEU A 112 8.19 -7.90 -4.75
N GLU A 113 8.83 -8.84 -5.42
CA GLU A 113 9.17 -8.69 -6.84
C GLU A 113 7.91 -8.65 -7.71
N ARG A 114 6.99 -9.58 -7.50
CA ARG A 114 5.78 -9.70 -8.33
C ARG A 114 4.78 -8.58 -8.13
N LYS A 115 4.56 -8.16 -6.88
CA LYS A 115 3.48 -7.22 -6.55
C LYS A 115 3.95 -5.78 -6.44
N PHE A 116 5.21 -5.54 -6.10
CA PHE A 116 5.73 -4.20 -5.88
C PHE A 116 6.90 -3.86 -6.79
N ALA A 117 7.31 -4.78 -7.66
CA ALA A 117 8.46 -4.62 -8.55
C ALA A 117 9.75 -4.26 -7.78
N VAL A 118 9.89 -4.81 -6.56
CA VAL A 118 11.06 -4.58 -5.70
C VAL A 118 11.88 -5.85 -5.66
N VAL A 119 13.15 -5.74 -6.04
CA VAL A 119 14.12 -6.82 -5.90
C VAL A 119 14.97 -6.53 -4.66
N LEU A 120 14.65 -7.19 -3.56
CA LEU A 120 15.36 -7.02 -2.30
C LEU A 120 16.44 -8.11 -2.20
N PRO A 121 17.74 -7.72 -2.09
CA PRO A 121 18.78 -8.72 -1.91
C PRO A 121 18.58 -9.51 -0.62
N ILE A 122 18.91 -10.80 -0.68
CA ILE A 122 18.73 -11.68 0.49
C ILE A 122 19.58 -11.21 1.67
N THR A 123 20.72 -10.57 1.40
CA THR A 123 21.58 -9.99 2.44
C THR A 123 20.91 -8.84 3.17
N GLU A 124 20.11 -8.03 2.47
CA GLU A 124 19.33 -6.97 3.07
C GLU A 124 18.13 -7.52 3.85
N PHE A 125 17.48 -8.54 3.31
CA PHE A 125 16.38 -9.22 3.99
C PHE A 125 16.87 -9.83 5.32
N ALA A 126 18.06 -10.40 5.34
CA ALA A 126 18.62 -11.02 6.53
C ALA A 126 18.79 -10.05 7.70
N LYS A 127 18.86 -8.74 7.42
CA LYS A 127 18.94 -7.70 8.46
C LYS A 127 17.59 -7.33 9.04
N CYS A 128 16.51 -7.76 8.40
CA CYS A 128 15.15 -7.43 8.83
C CYS A 128 14.70 -8.36 9.93
N LYS A 129 14.19 -7.80 11.01
CA LYS A 129 13.65 -8.56 12.15
C LYS A 129 12.14 -8.58 12.15
N THR A 130 11.53 -7.48 11.70
CA THR A 130 10.08 -7.31 11.68
C THR A 130 9.59 -7.14 10.25
N VAL A 131 8.28 -7.32 10.07
CA VAL A 131 7.62 -7.02 8.80
C VAL A 131 7.82 -5.53 8.44
N GLY A 132 7.80 -4.64 9.44
CA GLY A 132 8.08 -3.22 9.25
C GLY A 132 9.47 -2.96 8.69
N ASP A 133 10.48 -3.70 9.14
CA ASP A 133 11.85 -3.60 8.61
C ASP A 133 11.89 -3.96 7.13
N VAL A 134 11.15 -4.99 6.74
CA VAL A 134 11.03 -5.39 5.32
C VAL A 134 10.37 -4.27 4.51
N ALA A 135 9.32 -3.65 5.05
CA ALA A 135 8.63 -2.56 4.39
C ALA A 135 9.56 -1.35 4.16
N ILE A 136 10.39 -1.03 5.14
CA ILE A 136 11.36 0.06 5.03
C ILE A 136 12.42 -0.28 3.98
N ALA A 137 12.98 -1.48 4.04
CA ALA A 137 13.99 -1.93 3.08
C ALA A 137 13.45 -1.97 1.66
N ALA A 138 12.18 -2.28 1.49
CA ALA A 138 11.51 -2.32 0.18
C ALA A 138 11.02 -0.95 -0.31
N GLY A 139 11.16 0.09 0.51
CA GLY A 139 10.68 1.43 0.15
C GLY A 139 9.17 1.60 0.20
N ILE A 140 8.47 0.71 0.93
CA ILE A 140 7.01 0.76 1.09
C ILE A 140 6.63 1.78 2.17
N ARG A 141 7.47 1.95 3.18
CA ARG A 141 7.27 2.96 4.23
C ARG A 141 8.62 3.54 4.66
N ASP A 142 8.55 4.68 5.32
CA ASP A 142 9.73 5.38 5.86
C ASP A 142 10.22 4.78 7.19
#